data_87d59c59ecc0318c66faaa4e4d9a0634
#
_entry.id   87d59c59ecc0318c66faaa4e4d9a0634
#
_cell.length_a   1.000
_cell.length_b   1.000
_cell.length_c   1.000
_cell.angle_alpha   90.00
_cell.angle_beta   90.00
_cell.angle_gamma   90.00
#
_symmetry.space_group_name_H-M   'P 1'
#
loop_
_entity.id
_entity.type
_entity.pdbx_description
1 polymer ?
#
loop_
_entity_poly.entity_id
_entity_poly.type
_entity_poly.pdbx_seq_one_letter_code
_entity_poly.pdbx_strand_id
1 'polypeptide(L)'
;MNIMNEIRGCRPFPVDKDKQERCRKVLDDCGMTQSELAFHLGVSKTLVSNVISGKQLSVTTETRIAQFFGLSRTQLFPLRTAEEIARMRQAEAAEKAMLEKKKEERMEMRRRALEGAA
;
A
#
# COMPACT_ATOMS: atom_id res chain seq x y z
N MET A 1 -2.76 11.60 16.20
CA MET A 1 -3.02 10.21 15.82
C MET A 1 -3.92 10.17 14.60
N ASN A 2 -3.55 9.42 13.59
CA ASN A 2 -4.32 9.41 12.36
C ASN A 2 -5.44 8.36 12.43
N ILE A 3 -6.64 8.81 12.75
CA ILE A 3 -7.83 7.97 12.86
C ILE A 3 -8.13 7.24 11.55
N MET A 4 -7.79 7.84 10.40
CA MET A 4 -7.97 7.21 9.09
C MET A 4 -7.16 5.94 8.92
N ASN A 5 -5.95 5.87 9.47
CA ASN A 5 -5.12 4.67 9.44
C ASN A 5 -5.69 3.56 10.32
N GLU A 6 -6.27 3.90 11.46
CA GLU A 6 -6.92 2.94 12.35
C GLU A 6 -8.17 2.36 11.71
N ILE A 7 -8.99 3.19 11.08
CA ILE A 7 -10.23 2.79 10.40
C ILE A 7 -9.94 1.85 9.23
N ARG A 8 -8.84 2.07 8.51
CA ARG A 8 -8.47 1.22 7.38
C ARG A 8 -7.93 -0.15 7.77
N GLY A 9 -7.62 -0.37 9.05
CA GLY A 9 -6.96 -1.59 9.49
C GLY A 9 -5.56 -1.77 8.91
N CYS A 10 -5.13 -0.84 8.07
CA CYS A 10 -3.83 -0.84 7.43
C CYS A 10 -2.88 0.03 8.24
N ARG A 11 -2.23 -0.56 9.21
CA ARG A 11 -1.10 0.12 9.85
C ARG A 11 0.06 0.12 8.87
N PRO A 12 0.72 1.25 8.65
CA PRO A 12 1.91 1.26 7.85
C PRO A 12 2.96 0.33 8.49
N PHE A 13 3.62 -0.45 7.67
CA PHE A 13 4.73 -1.27 8.14
C PHE A 13 5.90 -0.37 8.53
N PRO A 14 6.78 -0.82 9.43
CA PRO A 14 7.98 -0.05 9.74
C PRO A 14 8.83 0.13 8.47
N VAL A 15 9.58 1.22 8.42
CA VAL A 15 10.46 1.51 7.28
C VAL A 15 11.50 0.40 7.14
N ASP A 16 11.60 -0.16 5.94
CA ASP A 16 12.64 -1.10 5.57
C ASP A 16 13.81 -0.32 4.95
N LYS A 17 14.86 -0.13 5.74
CA LYS A 17 16.02 0.67 5.33
C LYS A 17 16.77 0.05 4.16
N ASP A 18 16.88 -1.26 4.12
CA ASP A 18 17.59 -1.96 3.03
C ASP A 18 16.87 -1.79 1.70
N LYS A 19 15.56 -1.94 1.72
CA LYS A 19 14.70 -1.72 0.57
C LYS A 19 14.78 -0.28 0.08
N GLN A 20 14.71 0.67 1.00
CA GLN A 20 14.81 2.09 0.72
C GLN A 20 16.16 2.45 0.09
N GLU A 21 17.24 1.94 0.63
CA GLU A 21 18.60 2.19 0.11
C GLU A 21 18.80 1.60 -1.28
N ARG A 22 18.32 0.39 -1.53
CA ARG A 22 18.42 -0.24 -2.85
C ARG A 22 17.69 0.58 -3.90
N CYS A 23 16.48 1.02 -3.61
CA CYS A 23 15.70 1.84 -4.51
C CYS A 23 16.35 3.20 -4.73
N ARG A 24 16.85 3.82 -3.67
CA ARG A 24 17.56 5.10 -3.74
C ARG A 24 18.80 4.99 -4.63
N LYS A 25 19.58 3.92 -4.48
CA LYS A 25 20.75 3.69 -5.29
C LYS A 25 20.42 3.55 -6.77
N VAL A 26 19.38 2.80 -7.10
CA VAL A 26 18.92 2.65 -8.50
C VAL A 26 18.47 4.00 -9.06
N LEU A 27 17.72 4.79 -8.30
CA LEU A 27 17.29 6.12 -8.70
C LEU A 27 18.48 7.05 -8.93
N ASP A 28 19.45 7.06 -8.01
CA ASP A 28 20.64 7.88 -8.12
C ASP A 28 21.49 7.49 -9.34
N ASP A 29 21.66 6.19 -9.58
CA ASP A 29 22.40 5.68 -10.75
C ASP A 29 21.73 6.09 -12.07
N CYS A 30 20.41 6.23 -12.09
CA CYS A 30 19.64 6.67 -13.24
C CYS A 30 19.44 8.19 -13.30
N GLY A 31 19.91 8.94 -12.32
CA GLY A 31 19.71 10.38 -12.23
C GLY A 31 18.24 10.80 -12.12
N MET A 32 17.43 10.00 -11.44
CA MET A 32 15.98 10.17 -11.37
C MET A 32 15.51 10.39 -9.93
N THR A 33 14.49 11.23 -9.76
CA THR A 33 13.83 11.43 -8.48
C THR A 33 12.60 10.53 -8.34
N GLN A 34 12.11 10.37 -7.09
CA GLN A 34 10.87 9.63 -6.84
C GLN A 34 9.66 10.29 -7.53
N SER A 35 9.66 11.62 -7.62
CA SER A 35 8.60 12.36 -8.32
C SER A 35 8.58 12.05 -9.81
N GLU A 36 9.74 11.99 -10.44
CA GLU A 36 9.87 11.63 -11.84
C GLU A 36 9.43 10.18 -12.09
N LEU A 37 9.83 9.27 -11.21
CA LEU A 37 9.40 7.87 -11.29
C LEU A 37 7.88 7.75 -11.19
N ALA A 38 7.27 8.44 -10.23
CA ALA A 38 5.82 8.46 -10.07
C ALA A 38 5.11 8.97 -11.31
N PHE A 39 5.63 10.03 -11.90
CA PHE A 39 5.11 10.59 -13.16
C PHE A 39 5.14 9.55 -14.29
N HIS A 40 6.26 8.88 -14.49
CA HIS A 40 6.39 7.84 -15.52
C HIS A 40 5.49 6.64 -15.31
N LEU A 41 5.23 6.28 -14.05
CA LEU A 41 4.35 5.17 -13.71
C LEU A 41 2.87 5.55 -13.68
N GLY A 42 2.56 6.84 -13.74
CA GLY A 42 1.19 7.34 -13.66
C GLY A 42 0.55 7.16 -12.28
N VAL A 43 1.35 7.20 -11.22
CA VAL A 43 0.90 7.05 -9.83
C VAL A 43 1.33 8.24 -9.00
N SER A 44 0.83 8.34 -7.76
CA SER A 44 1.22 9.44 -6.86
C SER A 44 2.63 9.25 -6.33
N LYS A 45 3.32 10.35 -6.04
CA LYS A 45 4.61 10.34 -5.37
C LYS A 45 4.53 9.67 -4.00
N THR A 46 3.43 9.89 -3.28
CA THR A 46 3.20 9.29 -1.97
C THR A 46 3.17 7.76 -2.05
N LEU A 47 2.50 7.21 -3.07
CA LEU A 47 2.48 5.77 -3.28
C LEU A 47 3.89 5.22 -3.54
N VAL A 48 4.65 5.85 -4.42
CA VAL A 48 6.03 5.45 -4.72
C VAL A 48 6.89 5.52 -3.46
N SER A 49 6.83 6.63 -2.72
CA SER A 49 7.57 6.80 -1.48
C SER A 49 7.24 5.74 -0.44
N ASN A 50 5.96 5.43 -0.25
CA ASN A 50 5.52 4.43 0.73
C ASN A 50 5.94 3.01 0.32
N VAL A 51 5.88 2.69 -0.96
CA VAL A 51 6.30 1.38 -1.46
C VAL A 51 7.82 1.21 -1.35
N ILE A 52 8.58 2.23 -1.73
CA ILE A 52 10.05 2.21 -1.64
C ILE A 52 10.52 2.08 -0.19
N SER A 53 9.90 2.79 0.73
CA SER A 53 10.27 2.74 2.15
C SER A 53 9.78 1.48 2.87
N GLY A 54 8.92 0.69 2.24
CA GLY A 54 8.35 -0.50 2.84
C GLY A 54 7.14 -0.25 3.75
N LYS A 55 6.70 0.99 3.88
CA LYS A 55 5.52 1.33 4.70
C LYS A 55 4.23 0.76 4.11
N GLN A 56 4.17 0.64 2.80
CA GLN A 56 3.05 0.06 2.08
C GLN A 56 3.53 -1.11 1.24
N LEU A 57 2.83 -2.23 1.33
CA LEU A 57 3.14 -3.44 0.58
C LEU A 57 2.23 -3.51 -0.65
N SER A 58 2.81 -3.35 -1.82
CA SER A 58 2.11 -3.47 -3.09
C SER A 58 2.97 -4.21 -4.09
N VAL A 59 2.70 -5.49 -4.28
CA VAL A 59 3.43 -6.32 -5.23
C VAL A 59 3.32 -5.76 -6.66
N THR A 60 2.14 -5.28 -7.02
CA THR A 60 1.91 -4.68 -8.35
C THR A 60 2.80 -3.45 -8.58
N THR A 61 2.84 -2.53 -7.61
CA THR A 61 3.67 -1.32 -7.71
C THR A 61 5.16 -1.66 -7.68
N GLU A 62 5.57 -2.58 -6.81
CA GLU A 62 6.96 -3.06 -6.77
C GLU A 62 7.41 -3.65 -8.11
N THR A 63 6.56 -4.47 -8.72
CA THR A 63 6.82 -5.07 -10.03
C THR A 63 6.96 -3.99 -11.11
N ARG A 64 6.08 -3.01 -11.12
CA ARG A 64 6.12 -1.91 -12.10
C ARG A 64 7.37 -1.06 -11.94
N ILE A 65 7.78 -0.76 -10.71
CA ILE A 65 9.01 -0.02 -10.44
C ILE A 65 10.23 -0.81 -10.94
N ALA A 66 10.31 -2.09 -10.61
CA ALA A 66 11.41 -2.94 -11.05
C ALA A 66 11.47 -3.05 -12.57
N GLN A 67 10.36 -3.29 -13.23
CA GLN A 67 10.29 -3.38 -14.69
C GLN A 67 10.71 -2.08 -15.37
N PHE A 68 10.37 -0.94 -14.79
CA PHE A 68 10.81 0.36 -15.31
C PHE A 68 12.34 0.46 -15.41
N PHE A 69 13.05 -0.10 -14.44
CA PHE A 69 14.51 -0.13 -14.42
C PHE A 69 15.12 -1.36 -15.11
N GLY A 70 14.31 -2.19 -15.75
CA GLY A 70 14.79 -3.41 -16.40
C GLY A 70 15.21 -4.50 -15.44
N LEU A 71 14.70 -4.47 -14.20
CA LEU A 71 15.00 -5.43 -13.15
C LEU A 71 13.80 -6.32 -12.87
N SER A 72 14.04 -7.49 -12.27
CA SER A 72 12.96 -8.28 -11.69
C SER A 72 12.58 -7.71 -10.32
N ARG A 73 11.35 -7.96 -9.88
CA ARG A 73 10.90 -7.52 -8.57
C ARG A 73 11.82 -7.99 -7.45
N THR A 74 12.29 -9.24 -7.53
CA THR A 74 13.14 -9.84 -6.51
C THR A 74 14.56 -9.27 -6.48
N GLN A 75 15.03 -8.68 -7.57
CA GLN A 75 16.32 -7.99 -7.59
C GLN A 75 16.29 -6.66 -6.86
N LEU A 76 15.19 -5.94 -6.97
CA LEU A 76 15.04 -4.61 -6.35
C LEU A 76 14.39 -4.69 -4.97
N PHE A 77 13.41 -5.57 -4.80
CA PHE A 77 12.68 -5.75 -3.55
C PHE A 77 12.92 -7.17 -3.03
N PRO A 78 13.51 -7.32 -1.84
CA PRO A 78 13.80 -8.64 -1.30
C PRO A 78 12.53 -9.46 -1.10
N LEU A 79 12.66 -10.77 -1.19
CA LEU A 79 11.56 -11.69 -0.90
C LEU A 79 11.08 -11.48 0.52
N ARG A 80 9.77 -11.41 0.67
CA ARG A 80 9.16 -11.26 1.99
C ARG A 80 9.19 -12.58 2.74
N THR A 81 9.37 -12.49 4.04
CA THR A 81 9.28 -13.67 4.90
C THR A 81 7.83 -14.17 4.95
N ALA A 82 7.65 -15.44 5.30
CA ALA A 82 6.31 -16.01 5.48
C ALA A 82 5.51 -15.23 6.54
N GLU A 83 6.19 -14.74 7.57
CA GLU A 83 5.57 -13.92 8.61
C GLU A 83 5.05 -12.59 8.06
N GLU A 84 5.82 -11.90 7.23
CA GLU A 84 5.40 -10.66 6.59
C GLU A 84 4.20 -10.87 5.68
N ILE A 85 4.20 -11.94 4.89
CA ILE A 85 3.09 -12.31 4.02
C ILE A 85 1.83 -12.60 4.86
N ALA A 86 1.96 -13.31 5.96
CA ALA A 86 0.84 -13.60 6.85
C ALA A 86 0.26 -12.30 7.44
N ARG A 87 1.11 -11.39 7.87
CA ARG A 87 0.69 -10.08 8.39
C ARG A 87 -0.04 -9.25 7.33
N MET A 88 0.44 -9.26 6.08
CA MET A 88 -0.23 -8.60 4.96
C MET A 88 -1.65 -9.14 4.77
N ARG A 89 -1.79 -10.47 4.73
CA ARG A 89 -3.09 -11.12 4.54
C ARG A 89 -4.05 -10.81 5.68
N GLN A 90 -3.57 -10.77 6.91
CA GLN A 90 -4.37 -10.40 8.06
C GLN A 90 -4.85 -8.94 7.98
N ALA A 91 -3.97 -8.02 7.58
CA ALA A 91 -4.32 -6.62 7.43
C ALA A 91 -5.38 -6.42 6.33
N GLU A 92 -5.21 -7.08 5.19
CA GLU A 92 -6.17 -7.02 4.09
C GLU A 92 -7.52 -7.62 4.49
N ALA A 93 -7.53 -8.74 5.18
CA ALA A 93 -8.75 -9.38 5.67
C ALA A 93 -9.49 -8.51 6.69
N ALA A 94 -8.74 -7.88 7.61
CA ALA A 94 -9.31 -6.98 8.61
C ALA A 94 -9.93 -5.73 7.96
N GLU A 95 -9.25 -5.15 6.96
CA GLU A 95 -9.77 -4.01 6.22
C GLU A 95 -11.05 -4.37 5.48
N LYS A 96 -11.06 -5.50 4.79
CA LYS A 96 -12.23 -5.99 4.07
C LYS A 96 -13.42 -6.23 5.00
N ALA A 97 -13.20 -6.89 6.13
CA ALA A 97 -14.24 -7.14 7.12
C ALA A 97 -14.82 -5.84 7.67
N MET A 98 -13.96 -4.85 7.95
CA MET A 98 -14.39 -3.53 8.43
C MET A 98 -15.23 -2.78 7.40
N LEU A 99 -14.85 -2.82 6.13
CA LEU A 99 -15.60 -2.19 5.04
C LEU A 99 -16.97 -2.85 4.85
N GLU A 100 -17.05 -4.17 4.93
CA GLU A 100 -18.31 -4.89 4.84
C GLU A 100 -19.24 -4.55 6.01
N LYS A 101 -18.71 -4.51 7.22
CA LYS A 101 -19.47 -4.12 8.41
C LYS A 101 -20.05 -2.71 8.29
N LYS A 102 -19.27 -1.76 7.84
CA LYS A 102 -19.73 -0.38 7.62
C LYS A 102 -20.82 -0.31 6.55
N LYS A 103 -20.68 -1.10 5.50
CA LYS A 103 -21.69 -1.18 4.44
C LYS A 103 -23.02 -1.69 4.99
N GLU A 104 -23.00 -2.74 5.79
CA GLU A 104 -24.18 -3.29 6.44
C GLU A 104 -24.83 -2.28 7.40
N GLU A 105 -24.05 -1.59 8.21
CA GLU A 105 -24.53 -0.56 9.11
C GLU A 105 -25.23 0.58 8.37
N ARG A 106 -24.65 1.02 7.24
CA ARG A 106 -25.26 2.07 6.40
C ARG A 106 -26.57 1.60 5.77
N MET A 107 -26.62 0.37 5.31
CA MET A 107 -27.84 -0.21 4.73
C MET A 107 -28.94 -0.33 5.77
N GLU A 108 -28.60 -0.74 6.98
CA GLU A 108 -29.55 -0.83 8.09
C GLU A 108 -30.07 0.54 8.51
N MET A 109 -29.19 1.53 8.63
CA MET A 109 -29.59 2.90 8.95
C MET A 109 -30.53 3.47 7.88
N ARG A 110 -30.24 3.20 6.60
CA ARG A 110 -31.07 3.63 5.48
C ARG A 110 -32.46 2.96 5.55
N ARG A 111 -32.51 1.69 5.84
CA ARG A 111 -33.77 0.95 6.01
C ARG A 111 -34.59 1.51 7.16
N ARG A 112 -33.98 1.77 8.30
CA ARG A 112 -34.66 2.37 9.46
C ARG A 112 -35.20 3.76 9.13
N ALA A 113 -34.44 4.57 8.40
CA ALA A 113 -34.88 5.88 8.00
C ALA A 113 -36.12 5.81 7.08
N LEU A 114 -36.16 4.84 6.16
CA LEU A 114 -37.31 4.61 5.29
C LEU A 114 -38.53 4.10 6.05
N GLU A 115 -38.35 3.20 7.01
CA GLU A 115 -39.43 2.70 7.88
C GLU A 115 -39.98 3.82 8.77
N GLY A 116 -39.11 4.67 9.30
CA GLY A 116 -39.52 5.83 10.11
C GLY A 116 -40.24 6.93 9.35
N ALA A 117 -40.10 6.97 8.04
CA ALA A 117 -40.74 7.98 7.17
C ALA A 117 -42.16 7.57 6.72
N ALA A 118 -42.56 6.36 7.00
CA ALA A 118 -43.87 5.83 6.60
C ALA A 118 -45.04 6.38 7.44
#